data_39e20e9f2278bab37a1afeb76d8ff1ed
#
_entry.id   39e20e9f2278bab37a1afeb76d8ff1ed
#
_cell.length_a   1.000
_cell.length_b   1.000
_cell.length_c   1.000
_cell.angle_alpha   90.00
_cell.angle_beta   90.00
_cell.angle_gamma   90.00
#
_symmetry.space_group_name_H-M   'P 1'
#
loop_
_entity.id
_entity.type
_entity.pdbx_description
1 polymer ?
#
loop_
_entity_poly.entity_id
_entity_poly.type
_entity_poly.pdbx_seq_one_letter_code
_entity_poly.pdbx_strand_id
1 'polypeptide(L)'
;MLIKFSKNILQLVIDFYFYLVGPSLNTEGAKKPIQIVAHRGWHNNENLIENTLQSFQTALDHKLYGVEFDIRWTKDLIPIVHHDESLNRLWGIDRD
;
A
#
# COMPACT_ATOMS: atom_id res chain seq x y z
N MET A 1 19.31 -22.20 3.39
CA MET A 1 19.96 -20.90 3.70
C MET A 1 19.07 -19.80 3.17
N LEU A 2 18.43 -19.05 4.07
CA LEU A 2 17.59 -17.92 3.67
C LEU A 2 18.51 -16.73 3.35
N ILE A 3 18.58 -16.35 2.08
CA ILE A 3 19.29 -15.15 1.67
C ILE A 3 18.41 -13.94 2.04
N LYS A 4 18.78 -13.24 3.10
CA LYS A 4 18.16 -11.93 3.43
C LYS A 4 18.70 -10.89 2.46
N PHE A 5 17.96 -10.63 1.40
CA PHE A 5 18.21 -9.43 0.60
C PHE A 5 17.85 -8.18 1.42
N SER A 6 18.74 -7.19 1.43
CA SER A 6 18.38 -5.86 1.92
C SER A 6 17.16 -5.36 1.15
N LYS A 7 16.20 -4.72 1.84
CA LYS A 7 15.00 -4.14 1.20
C LYS A 7 15.36 -3.24 0.00
N ASN A 8 16.49 -2.56 0.08
CA ASN A 8 16.98 -1.67 -0.97
C ASN A 8 17.42 -2.43 -2.22
N ILE A 9 18.06 -3.60 -2.06
CA ILE A 9 18.49 -4.43 -3.20
C ILE A 9 17.28 -5.05 -3.89
N LEU A 10 16.32 -5.54 -3.12
CA LEU A 10 15.06 -6.07 -3.67
C LEU A 10 14.30 -4.99 -4.45
N GLN A 11 14.22 -3.77 -3.94
CA GLN A 11 13.56 -2.67 -4.63
C GLN A 11 14.29 -2.34 -5.94
N LEU A 12 15.62 -2.26 -5.93
CA LEU A 12 16.42 -2.03 -7.15
C LEU A 12 16.21 -3.13 -8.21
N VAL A 13 16.10 -4.38 -7.79
CA VAL A 13 15.83 -5.51 -8.70
C VAL A 13 14.43 -5.39 -9.30
N ILE A 14 13.44 -5.04 -8.51
CA ILE A 14 12.06 -4.83 -8.96
C ILE A 14 12.01 -3.66 -9.95
N ASP A 15 12.61 -2.52 -9.61
CA ASP A 15 12.64 -1.33 -10.46
C ASP A 15 13.35 -1.61 -11.79
N PHE A 16 14.47 -2.34 -11.75
CA PHE A 16 15.20 -2.76 -12.95
C PHE A 16 14.39 -3.75 -13.81
N TYR A 17 13.68 -4.69 -13.18
CA TYR A 17 12.79 -5.60 -13.89
C TYR A 17 11.67 -4.83 -14.60
N PHE A 18 11.01 -3.90 -13.92
CA PHE A 18 9.97 -3.07 -14.53
C PHE A 18 10.52 -2.13 -15.61
N TYR A 19 11.76 -1.67 -15.49
CA TYR A 19 12.43 -0.91 -16.54
C TYR A 19 12.68 -1.76 -17.81
N LEU A 20 13.08 -3.03 -17.65
CA LEU A 20 13.38 -3.93 -18.78
C LEU A 20 12.14 -4.56 -19.41
N VAL A 21 11.14 -4.89 -18.59
CA VAL A 21 9.96 -5.69 -18.99
C VAL A 21 8.69 -4.84 -18.94
N GLY A 22 8.81 -3.61 -18.47
CA GLY A 22 7.71 -2.65 -18.48
C GLY A 22 7.08 -2.56 -19.87
N PRO A 23 5.75 -2.36 -19.94
CA PRO A 23 5.08 -2.32 -21.23
C PRO A 23 5.77 -1.29 -22.10
N SER A 24 6.27 -1.74 -23.25
CA SER A 24 6.74 -0.84 -24.30
C SER A 24 5.65 0.18 -24.52
N LEU A 25 5.98 1.45 -24.31
CA LEU A 25 5.06 2.55 -24.58
C LEU A 25 4.89 2.65 -26.10
N ASN A 26 4.17 1.70 -26.66
CA ASN A 26 3.64 1.82 -28.01
C ASN A 26 2.64 2.97 -27.98
N THR A 27 3.11 4.12 -28.39
CA THR A 27 2.36 5.39 -28.39
C THR A 27 1.23 5.45 -29.42
N GLU A 28 0.91 4.36 -30.10
CA GLU A 28 -0.15 4.29 -31.12
C GLU A 28 -1.45 3.60 -30.65
N GLY A 29 -1.55 3.22 -29.38
CA GLY A 29 -2.80 2.73 -28.78
C GLY A 29 -3.45 3.82 -27.94
N ALA A 30 -4.78 3.94 -27.99
CA ALA A 30 -5.55 4.85 -27.14
C ALA A 30 -4.98 4.88 -25.71
N LYS A 31 -4.54 6.06 -25.27
CA LYS A 31 -3.98 6.28 -23.93
C LYS A 31 -5.03 5.83 -22.91
N LYS A 32 -4.87 4.64 -22.36
CA LYS A 32 -5.70 4.24 -21.22
C LYS A 32 -5.41 5.22 -20.08
N PRO A 33 -6.44 5.76 -19.44
CA PRO A 33 -6.23 6.66 -18.32
C PRO A 33 -5.44 5.94 -17.23
N ILE A 34 -4.47 6.63 -16.64
CA ILE A 34 -3.71 6.11 -15.50
C ILE A 34 -4.68 5.93 -14.34
N GLN A 35 -4.72 4.74 -13.79
CA GLN A 35 -5.52 4.42 -12.62
C GLN A 35 -4.63 4.49 -11.38
N ILE A 36 -4.95 5.40 -10.47
CA ILE A 36 -4.20 5.60 -9.24
C ILE A 36 -4.98 4.94 -8.09
N VAL A 37 -4.31 4.06 -7.37
CA VAL A 37 -4.83 3.39 -6.18
C VAL A 37 -4.10 3.94 -4.95
N ALA A 38 -4.86 4.34 -3.95
CA ALA A 38 -4.31 4.81 -2.69
C ALA A 38 -3.88 3.62 -1.82
N HIS A 39 -2.58 3.42 -1.65
CA HIS A 39 -2.01 2.40 -0.77
C HIS A 39 -2.35 2.72 0.69
N ARG A 40 -3.15 1.86 1.35
CA ARG A 40 -3.73 2.04 2.70
C ARG A 40 -4.61 3.29 2.85
N GLY A 41 -5.18 3.78 1.74
CA GLY A 41 -5.90 5.03 1.69
C GLY A 41 -4.99 6.25 1.46
N TRP A 42 -5.59 7.45 1.43
CA TRP A 42 -4.84 8.71 1.35
C TRP A 42 -4.46 9.14 2.77
N HIS A 43 -3.19 9.04 3.12
CA HIS A 43 -2.72 9.26 4.49
C HIS A 43 -1.32 9.88 4.53
N ASN A 44 -0.96 10.44 5.69
CA ASN A 44 0.40 10.89 6.01
C ASN A 44 0.89 10.32 7.36
N ASN A 45 0.06 9.54 8.04
CA ASN A 45 0.29 8.97 9.38
C ASN A 45 0.59 9.99 10.49
N GLU A 46 0.19 11.23 10.27
CA GLU A 46 0.24 12.31 11.28
C GLU A 46 -1.19 12.77 11.62
N ASN A 47 -1.84 13.44 10.69
CA ASN A 47 -3.20 13.93 10.84
C ASN A 47 -4.24 12.99 10.25
N LEU A 48 -3.82 12.16 9.31
CA LEU A 48 -4.66 11.21 8.60
C LEU A 48 -3.97 9.85 8.57
N ILE A 49 -4.49 8.93 9.36
CA ILE A 49 -3.87 7.64 9.61
C ILE A 49 -4.23 6.64 8.50
N GLU A 50 -3.26 5.82 8.09
CA GLU A 50 -3.45 4.72 7.14
C GLU A 50 -4.51 3.72 7.61
N ASN A 51 -5.13 3.01 6.68
CA ASN A 51 -6.10 1.94 6.97
C ASN A 51 -7.29 2.39 7.84
N THR A 52 -7.73 3.64 7.68
CA THR A 52 -8.90 4.21 8.37
C THR A 52 -9.99 4.62 7.38
N LEU A 53 -11.22 4.72 7.86
CA LEU A 53 -12.32 5.22 7.05
C LEU A 53 -12.07 6.63 6.52
N GLN A 54 -11.41 7.50 7.32
CA GLN A 54 -11.06 8.84 6.88
C GLN A 54 -10.07 8.81 5.71
N SER A 55 -9.04 7.96 5.76
CA SER A 55 -8.08 7.83 4.67
C SER A 55 -8.73 7.30 3.39
N PHE A 56 -9.72 6.43 3.52
CA PHE A 56 -10.47 5.89 2.38
C PHE A 56 -11.43 6.94 1.81
N GLN A 57 -12.14 7.67 2.67
CA GLN A 57 -13.01 8.76 2.25
C GLN A 57 -12.21 9.86 1.54
N THR A 58 -11.05 10.22 2.06
CA THR A 58 -10.18 11.22 1.42
C THR A 58 -9.71 10.76 0.05
N ALA A 59 -9.36 9.49 -0.12
CA ALA A 59 -9.02 8.93 -1.43
C ALA A 59 -10.20 9.02 -2.42
N LEU A 60 -11.41 8.76 -1.95
CA LEU A 60 -12.64 8.90 -2.73
C LEU A 60 -12.90 10.36 -3.12
N ASP A 61 -12.74 11.30 -2.20
CA ASP A 61 -12.91 12.74 -2.44
C ASP A 61 -11.93 13.27 -3.49
N HIS A 62 -10.71 12.69 -3.53
CA HIS A 62 -9.71 12.95 -4.58
C HIS A 62 -9.98 12.20 -5.89
N LYS A 63 -11.10 11.48 -6.00
CA LYS A 63 -11.52 10.72 -7.18
C LYS A 63 -10.45 9.72 -7.66
N LEU A 64 -9.73 9.09 -6.73
CA LEU A 64 -8.82 8.03 -7.06
C LEU A 64 -9.60 6.80 -7.54
N TYR A 65 -8.92 5.95 -8.32
CA TYR A 65 -9.53 4.74 -8.88
C TYR A 65 -9.97 3.75 -7.79
N GLY A 66 -9.22 3.67 -6.70
CA GLY A 66 -9.54 2.79 -5.59
C GLY A 66 -8.61 2.99 -4.40
N VAL A 67 -8.81 2.18 -3.40
CA VAL A 67 -7.94 2.05 -2.23
C VAL A 67 -7.47 0.61 -2.11
N GLU A 68 -6.26 0.44 -1.70
CA GLU A 68 -5.73 -0.84 -1.23
C GLU A 68 -5.70 -0.78 0.30
N PHE A 69 -5.96 -1.88 0.98
CA PHE A 69 -5.94 -1.97 2.43
C PHE A 69 -5.54 -3.37 2.89
N ASP A 70 -5.06 -3.45 4.12
CA ASP A 70 -4.58 -4.69 4.72
C ASP A 70 -5.63 -5.27 5.66
N ILE A 71 -5.79 -6.60 5.65
CA ILE A 71 -6.64 -7.31 6.60
C ILE A 71 -5.78 -8.20 7.48
N ARG A 72 -5.99 -8.10 8.77
CA ARG A 72 -5.43 -9.00 9.78
C ARG A 72 -6.51 -9.65 10.62
N TRP A 73 -6.18 -10.75 11.23
CA TRP A 73 -7.04 -11.45 12.16
C TRP A 73 -6.57 -11.18 13.57
N THR A 74 -7.49 -10.81 14.44
CA THR A 74 -7.23 -10.77 15.87
C THR A 74 -7.10 -12.19 16.42
N LYS A 75 -6.61 -12.32 17.65
CA LYS A 75 -6.45 -13.62 18.32
C LYS A 75 -7.76 -14.39 18.46
N ASP A 76 -8.88 -13.69 18.57
CA ASP A 76 -10.24 -14.23 18.61
C ASP A 76 -10.91 -14.31 17.22
N LEU A 77 -10.10 -14.26 16.14
CA LEU A 77 -10.52 -14.45 14.76
C LEU A 77 -11.50 -13.39 14.22
N ILE A 78 -11.39 -12.17 14.71
CA ILE A 78 -12.13 -11.04 14.14
C ILE A 78 -11.24 -10.36 13.07
N PRO A 79 -11.73 -10.16 11.83
CA PRO A 79 -10.98 -9.44 10.82
C PRO A 79 -10.93 -7.95 11.15
N ILE A 80 -9.75 -7.36 11.05
CA ILE A 80 -9.52 -5.93 11.22
C ILE A 80 -8.71 -5.37 10.05
N VAL A 81 -8.89 -4.09 9.77
CA VAL A 81 -8.10 -3.39 8.76
C VAL A 81 -6.86 -2.80 9.43
N HIS A 82 -5.73 -3.46 9.26
CA HIS A 82 -4.46 -3.09 9.88
C HIS A 82 -3.29 -3.77 9.18
N HIS A 83 -2.16 -3.08 9.04
CA HIS A 83 -0.98 -3.62 8.35
C HIS A 83 -0.06 -4.42 9.27
N ASP A 84 0.34 -3.83 10.39
CA ASP A 84 1.37 -4.38 11.27
C ASP A 84 0.84 -5.56 12.12
N GLU A 85 1.75 -6.34 12.67
CA GLU A 85 1.41 -7.38 13.66
C GLU A 85 1.10 -6.81 15.04
N SER A 86 1.56 -5.58 15.31
CA SER A 86 1.33 -4.88 16.57
C SER A 86 0.76 -3.49 16.36
N LEU A 87 0.22 -2.90 17.40
CA LEU A 87 -0.34 -1.55 17.40
C LEU A 87 0.70 -0.46 17.68
N ASN A 88 1.96 -0.84 17.88
CA ASN A 88 2.99 0.06 18.39
C ASN A 88 3.31 1.22 17.42
N ARG A 89 3.55 0.94 16.15
CA ARG A 89 3.99 1.96 15.18
C ARG A 89 3.01 3.12 15.03
N LEU A 90 1.71 2.82 14.94
CA LEU A 90 0.68 3.83 14.68
C LEU A 90 0.08 4.41 15.97
N TRP A 91 -0.02 3.60 17.00
CA TRP A 91 -0.80 3.93 18.19
C TRP A 91 0.04 3.99 19.48
N GLY A 92 1.33 3.63 19.41
CA GLY A 92 2.21 3.59 20.57
C GLY A 92 1.78 2.56 21.62
N ILE A 93 0.98 1.57 21.24
CA ILE A 93 0.47 0.51 22.12
C ILE A 93 1.33 -0.73 21.93
N ASP A 94 2.05 -1.11 22.98
CA ASP A 94 2.90 -2.31 22.99
C ASP A 94 2.07 -3.55 23.39
N ARG A 95 1.15 -3.93 22.49
CA ARG A 95 0.30 -5.12 22.58
C ARG A 95 0.05 -5.69 21.19
N ASP A 96 0.02 -7.00 21.12
CA ASP A 96 -0.38 -7.78 19.93
C ASP A 96 -1.90 -7.96 19.87
#